data_d32cabf6dc5a94dea67f40dd84267ba5
#
_entry.id   d32cabf6dc5a94dea67f40dd84267ba5
#
_cell.length_a   1.000
_cell.length_b   1.000
_cell.length_c   1.000
_cell.angle_alpha   90.00
_cell.angle_beta   90.00
_cell.angle_gamma   90.00
#
_symmetry.space_group_name_H-M   'P 1'
#
loop_
_entity.id
_entity.type
_entity.pdbx_description
1 polymer ?
#
loop_
_entity_poly.entity_id
_entity_poly.type
_entity_poly.pdbx_seq_one_letter_code
_entity_poly.pdbx_strand_id
1 'polypeptide(L)'
;MKVSAFTFIKNGQILGYPFLQSIKSILPIVDEFVVNVGESDDDTLEMIHSIRDKKIRIIESRWNDEMKNKGYVYGQQKMIAQFNCTGDWAFYIEGDEVYHEEDLEKIHKSMELH
;
A
#
# COMPACT_ATOMS: atom_id res chain seq x y z
N MET A 1 13.56 2.47 15.27
CA MET A 1 13.45 2.26 13.81
C MET A 1 12.03 2.55 13.37
N LYS A 2 11.88 3.47 12.41
CA LYS A 2 10.58 3.78 11.83
C LYS A 2 10.38 2.95 10.56
N VAL A 3 9.26 2.24 10.46
CA VAL A 3 8.94 1.37 9.34
C VAL A 3 7.74 1.93 8.59
N SER A 4 7.90 2.13 7.29
CA SER A 4 6.83 2.52 6.38
C SER A 4 6.48 1.34 5.48
N ALA A 5 5.19 1.09 5.30
CA ALA A 5 4.69 0.25 4.23
C ALA A 5 4.10 1.14 3.14
N PHE A 6 4.03 0.64 1.94
CA PHE A 6 3.40 1.37 0.84
C PHE A 6 2.78 0.42 -0.18
N THR A 7 1.75 0.92 -0.82
CA THR A 7 1.10 0.21 -1.93
C THR A 7 0.48 1.22 -2.89
N PHE A 8 0.08 0.74 -4.04
CA PHE A 8 -0.75 1.50 -4.98
C PHE A 8 -1.91 0.62 -5.41
N ILE A 9 -3.06 1.25 -5.65
CA ILE A 9 -4.27 0.52 -6.02
C ILE A 9 -5.19 1.38 -6.88
N LYS A 10 -5.85 0.75 -7.83
CA LYS A 10 -6.90 1.34 -8.67
C LYS A 10 -7.96 0.29 -8.92
N ASN A 11 -9.24 0.64 -8.73
CA ASN A 11 -10.36 -0.27 -8.95
C ASN A 11 -10.24 -1.59 -8.19
N GLY A 12 -9.76 -1.53 -6.94
CA GLY A 12 -9.56 -2.73 -6.13
C GLY A 12 -10.84 -3.49 -5.84
N GLN A 13 -11.96 -2.79 -5.67
CA GLN A 13 -13.26 -3.40 -5.43
C GLN A 13 -13.75 -4.15 -6.67
N ILE A 14 -13.72 -3.52 -7.85
CA ILE A 14 -14.14 -4.13 -9.11
C ILE A 14 -13.30 -5.37 -9.43
N LEU A 15 -11.99 -5.28 -9.20
CA LEU A 15 -11.06 -6.37 -9.49
C LEU A 15 -11.09 -7.47 -8.43
N GLY A 16 -11.80 -7.27 -7.33
CA GLY A 16 -11.94 -8.27 -6.28
C GLY A 16 -10.69 -8.49 -5.42
N TYR A 17 -9.79 -7.51 -5.35
CA TYR A 17 -8.59 -7.63 -4.53
C TYR A 17 -8.91 -7.49 -3.04
N PRO A 18 -8.32 -8.33 -2.17
CA PRO A 18 -8.52 -8.22 -0.71
C PRO A 18 -7.66 -7.10 -0.10
N PHE A 19 -7.72 -5.90 -0.68
CA PHE A 19 -6.82 -4.81 -0.30
C PHE A 19 -7.03 -4.29 1.12
N LEU A 20 -8.28 -4.31 1.63
CA LEU A 20 -8.52 -3.90 3.02
C LEU A 20 -7.89 -4.88 4.00
N GLN A 21 -8.04 -6.17 3.74
CA GLN A 21 -7.43 -7.22 4.56
C GLN A 21 -5.90 -7.14 4.47
N SER A 22 -5.36 -6.89 3.28
CA SER A 22 -3.93 -6.73 3.05
C SER A 22 -3.37 -5.58 3.89
N ILE A 23 -3.99 -4.41 3.83
CA ILE A 23 -3.56 -3.23 4.59
C ILE A 23 -3.65 -3.53 6.09
N LYS A 24 -4.79 -4.03 6.56
CA LYS A 24 -5.01 -4.30 7.98
C LYS A 24 -4.03 -5.33 8.52
N SER A 25 -3.65 -6.32 7.71
CA SER A 25 -2.75 -7.39 8.16
C SER A 25 -1.35 -6.91 8.50
N ILE A 26 -0.88 -5.83 7.86
CA ILE A 26 0.48 -5.32 8.06
C ILE A 26 0.55 -4.14 9.05
N LEU A 27 -0.58 -3.48 9.33
CA LEU A 27 -0.61 -2.32 10.23
C LEU A 27 0.05 -2.54 11.58
N PRO A 28 -0.05 -3.73 12.24
CA PRO A 28 0.57 -3.92 13.54
C PRO A 28 2.08 -3.75 13.59
N ILE A 29 2.79 -3.94 12.49
CA ILE A 29 4.27 -3.88 12.47
C ILE A 29 4.83 -2.63 11.81
N VAL A 30 4.00 -1.73 11.32
CA VAL A 30 4.46 -0.51 10.66
C VAL A 30 4.07 0.72 11.46
N ASP A 31 4.83 1.79 11.26
CA ASP A 31 4.55 3.10 11.86
C ASP A 31 3.74 3.99 10.91
N GLU A 32 3.82 3.70 9.63
CA GLU A 32 3.18 4.46 8.56
C GLU A 32 2.80 3.52 7.42
N PHE A 33 1.64 3.73 6.82
CA PHE A 33 1.23 3.02 5.61
C PHE A 33 0.78 4.03 4.56
N VAL A 34 1.54 4.13 3.48
CA VAL A 34 1.25 5.05 2.36
C VAL A 34 0.48 4.30 1.29
N VAL A 35 -0.73 4.73 1.02
CA VAL A 35 -1.58 4.14 -0.02
C VAL A 35 -1.79 5.16 -1.13
N ASN A 36 -1.23 4.87 -2.30
CA ASN A 36 -1.45 5.67 -3.50
C ASN A 36 -2.66 5.13 -4.24
N VAL A 37 -3.78 5.84 -4.15
CA VAL A 37 -5.04 5.43 -4.76
C VAL A 37 -5.20 6.12 -6.10
N GLY A 38 -5.20 5.33 -7.17
CA GLY A 38 -5.51 5.83 -8.51
C GLY A 38 -6.99 6.19 -8.63
N GLU A 39 -7.31 7.16 -9.49
CA GLU A 39 -8.70 7.52 -9.80
C GLU A 39 -9.47 6.25 -10.18
N SER A 40 -10.46 5.90 -9.38
CA SER A 40 -11.18 4.64 -9.49
C SER A 40 -12.65 4.86 -9.84
N ASP A 41 -13.23 3.92 -10.59
CA ASP A 41 -14.65 3.93 -10.96
C ASP A 41 -15.55 3.28 -9.91
N ASP A 42 -14.95 2.77 -8.84
CA ASP A 42 -15.62 2.08 -7.74
C ASP A 42 -15.41 2.83 -6.41
N ASP A 43 -15.78 2.19 -5.30
CA ASP A 43 -15.68 2.75 -3.95
C ASP A 43 -14.33 2.47 -3.27
N THR A 44 -13.28 2.16 -4.02
CA THR A 44 -11.96 1.81 -3.47
C THR A 44 -11.45 2.87 -2.48
N LEU A 45 -11.49 4.14 -2.86
CA LEU A 45 -11.02 5.24 -2.00
C LEU A 45 -11.80 5.32 -0.69
N GLU A 46 -13.13 5.27 -0.77
CA GLU A 46 -14.00 5.34 0.39
C GLU A 46 -13.80 4.14 1.31
N MET A 47 -13.57 2.96 0.74
CA MET A 47 -13.30 1.75 1.51
C MET A 47 -12.00 1.87 2.30
N ILE A 48 -10.95 2.45 1.70
CA ILE A 48 -9.67 2.68 2.39
C ILE A 48 -9.84 3.72 3.49
N HIS A 49 -10.56 4.81 3.23
CA HIS A 49 -10.88 5.82 4.25
C HIS A 49 -11.64 5.22 5.44
N SER A 50 -12.45 4.18 5.21
CA SER A 50 -13.25 3.54 6.27
C SER A 50 -12.41 2.83 7.33
N ILE A 51 -11.14 2.52 7.06
CA ILE A 51 -10.25 1.88 8.03
C ILE A 51 -9.96 2.80 9.21
N ARG A 52 -9.86 4.11 8.99
CA ARG A 52 -9.69 5.16 10.01
C ARG A 52 -8.51 4.93 10.96
N ASP A 53 -7.40 4.46 10.44
CA ASP A 53 -6.17 4.30 11.21
C ASP A 53 -5.25 5.49 10.98
N LYS A 54 -4.70 6.05 12.06
CA LYS A 54 -3.79 7.21 12.01
C LYS A 54 -2.52 6.94 11.22
N LYS A 55 -2.11 5.69 11.12
CA LYS A 55 -0.91 5.27 10.39
C LYS A 55 -1.08 5.38 8.88
N ILE A 56 -2.31 5.38 8.39
CA ILE A 56 -2.60 5.38 6.95
C ILE A 56 -2.54 6.80 6.40
N ARG A 57 -1.70 6.98 5.38
CA ARG A 57 -1.62 8.21 4.60
C ARG A 57 -2.07 7.89 3.18
N ILE A 58 -3.13 8.57 2.73
CA ILE A 58 -3.70 8.34 1.41
C ILE A 58 -3.20 9.44 0.46
N ILE A 59 -2.69 9.01 -0.68
CA ILE A 59 -2.32 9.87 -1.79
C ILE A 59 -3.24 9.54 -2.94
N GLU A 60 -3.88 10.53 -3.51
CA GLU A 60 -4.73 10.35 -4.67
C GLU A 60 -3.92 10.69 -5.93
N SER A 61 -4.00 9.82 -6.91
CA SER A 61 -3.27 10.01 -8.16
C SER A 61 -4.16 9.67 -9.35
N ARG A 62 -3.72 10.14 -10.51
CA ARG A 62 -4.37 9.81 -11.78
C ARG A 62 -3.37 9.02 -12.63
N TRP A 63 -3.77 7.82 -13.03
CA TRP A 63 -2.93 7.00 -13.89
C TRP A 63 -3.02 7.51 -15.32
N ASN A 64 -1.88 7.50 -16.02
CA ASN A 64 -1.84 7.86 -17.43
C ASN A 64 -2.25 6.66 -18.28
N ASP A 65 -3.53 6.56 -18.58
CA ASP A 65 -4.09 5.45 -19.37
C ASP A 65 -3.66 5.48 -20.84
N GLU A 66 -3.07 6.59 -21.29
CA GLU A 66 -2.52 6.70 -22.65
C GLU A 66 -1.14 6.04 -22.80
N MET A 67 -0.48 5.72 -21.71
CA MET A 67 0.79 5.00 -21.75
C MET A 67 0.58 3.60 -22.33
N LYS A 68 1.32 3.30 -23.40
CA LYS A 68 1.20 2.03 -24.11
C LYS A 68 1.75 0.85 -23.31
N ASN A 69 2.68 1.11 -22.40
CA ASN A 69 3.28 0.08 -21.55
C ASN A 69 2.79 0.23 -20.13
N LYS A 70 1.91 -0.68 -19.72
CA LYS A 70 1.34 -0.66 -18.37
C LYS A 70 2.37 -0.92 -17.28
N GLY A 71 3.48 -1.57 -17.60
CA GLY A 71 4.59 -1.74 -16.67
C GLY A 71 5.18 -0.41 -16.22
N TYR A 72 5.28 0.57 -17.11
CA TYR A 72 5.71 1.93 -16.75
C TYR A 72 4.72 2.61 -15.82
N VAL A 73 3.42 2.47 -16.08
CA VAL A 73 2.38 3.05 -15.22
C VAL A 73 2.47 2.47 -13.80
N TYR A 74 2.56 1.15 -13.69
CA TYR A 74 2.67 0.50 -12.39
C TYR A 74 3.94 0.90 -11.65
N GLY A 75 5.08 0.93 -12.33
CA GLY A 75 6.34 1.37 -11.76
C GLY A 75 6.27 2.82 -11.28
N GLN A 76 5.66 3.71 -12.05
CA GLN A 76 5.47 5.10 -11.68
C GLN A 76 4.61 5.24 -10.43
N GLN A 77 3.48 4.54 -10.37
CA GLN A 77 2.57 4.60 -9.23
C GLN A 77 3.20 4.03 -7.96
N LYS A 78 3.96 2.96 -8.10
CA LYS A 78 4.73 2.39 -7.00
C LYS A 78 5.76 3.39 -6.46
N MET A 79 6.49 4.06 -7.34
CA MET A 79 7.49 5.06 -6.97
C MET A 79 6.86 6.25 -6.25
N ILE A 80 5.69 6.72 -6.68
CA ILE A 80 4.97 7.80 -6.01
C ILE A 80 4.70 7.42 -4.55
N ALA A 81 4.19 6.21 -4.32
CA ALA A 81 3.95 5.73 -2.96
C ALA A 81 5.24 5.63 -2.15
N GLN A 82 6.28 5.04 -2.74
CA GLN A 82 7.57 4.84 -2.08
C GLN A 82 8.22 6.16 -1.67
N PHE A 83 8.23 7.16 -2.54
CA PHE A 83 8.85 8.47 -2.27
C PHE A 83 8.13 9.26 -1.17
N ASN A 84 6.88 8.91 -0.89
CA ASN A 84 6.12 9.53 0.19
C ASN A 84 6.32 8.86 1.54
N CYS A 85 7.07 7.76 1.60
CA CYS A 85 7.42 7.10 2.84
C CYS A 85 8.47 7.91 3.61
N THR A 86 8.29 8.01 4.93
CA THR A 86 9.19 8.77 5.81
C THR A 86 9.99 7.89 6.77
N GLY A 87 9.77 6.59 6.75
CA GLY A 87 10.45 5.65 7.64
C GLY A 87 11.88 5.31 7.21
N ASP A 88 12.61 4.69 8.11
CA ASP A 88 13.96 4.17 7.84
C ASP A 88 13.91 2.98 6.87
N TRP A 89 12.79 2.26 6.87
CA TRP A 89 12.48 1.17 5.96
C TRP A 89 11.21 1.47 5.21
N ALA A 90 11.20 1.19 3.91
CA ALA A 90 10.01 1.27 3.06
C ALA A 90 9.73 -0.11 2.49
N PHE A 91 8.57 -0.65 2.81
CA PHE A 91 8.19 -2.04 2.56
C PHE A 91 6.98 -2.09 1.63
N TYR A 92 7.17 -2.69 0.43
CA TYR A 92 6.09 -2.77 -0.56
C TYR A 92 5.14 -3.92 -0.26
N ILE A 93 3.83 -3.61 -0.27
CA ILE A 93 2.76 -4.57 -0.07
C ILE A 93 1.92 -4.64 -1.34
N GLU A 94 1.74 -5.84 -1.88
CA GLU A 94 0.80 -6.04 -2.98
C GLU A 94 -0.62 -6.16 -2.44
N GLY A 95 -1.59 -5.55 -3.13
CA GLY A 95 -2.97 -5.46 -2.65
C GLY A 95 -3.73 -6.79 -2.60
N ASP A 96 -3.16 -7.86 -3.14
CA ASP A 96 -3.71 -9.21 -3.11
C ASP A 96 -3.07 -10.12 -2.06
N GLU A 97 -2.12 -9.60 -1.28
CA GLU A 97 -1.44 -10.36 -0.23
C GLU A 97 -2.02 -10.05 1.15
N VAL A 98 -2.23 -11.12 1.94
CA VAL A 98 -2.64 -11.01 3.34
C VAL A 98 -1.56 -11.70 4.19
N TYR A 99 -1.02 -10.97 5.15
CA TYR A 99 0.06 -11.46 6.00
C TYR A 99 -0.48 -12.09 7.28
N HIS A 100 0.09 -13.24 7.66
CA HIS A 100 -0.24 -13.91 8.92
C HIS A 100 0.59 -13.34 10.06
N GLU A 101 0.07 -13.40 11.27
CA GLU A 101 0.73 -12.85 12.47
C GLU A 101 2.15 -13.38 12.66
N GLU A 102 2.37 -14.67 12.43
CA GLU A 102 3.70 -15.28 12.53
C GLU A 102 4.69 -14.70 11.52
N ASP A 103 4.22 -14.39 10.32
CA ASP A 103 5.05 -13.81 9.27
C ASP A 103 5.43 -12.36 9.61
N LEU A 104 4.54 -11.62 10.28
CA LEU A 104 4.80 -10.25 10.71
C LEU A 104 5.96 -10.19 11.69
N GLU A 105 6.02 -11.11 12.64
CA GLU A 105 7.14 -11.18 13.60
C GLU A 105 8.46 -11.42 12.90
N LYS A 106 8.51 -12.33 11.95
CA LYS A 106 9.70 -12.65 11.17
C LYS A 106 10.18 -11.45 10.36
N ILE A 107 9.27 -10.74 9.73
CA ILE A 107 9.57 -9.56 8.93
C ILE A 107 10.16 -8.46 9.84
N HIS A 108 9.52 -8.20 10.96
CA HIS A 108 9.96 -7.18 11.90
C HIS A 108 11.36 -7.48 12.45
N LYS A 109 11.62 -8.72 12.85
CA LYS A 109 12.94 -9.14 13.31
C LYS A 109 14.01 -9.00 12.25
N SER A 110 13.68 -9.33 11.00
CA SER A 110 14.60 -9.19 9.88
C SER A 110 15.00 -7.72 9.68
N MET A 111 14.07 -6.79 9.83
CA MET A 111 14.35 -5.35 9.74
C MET A 111 15.25 -4.85 10.88
N GLU A 112 15.04 -5.35 12.09
CA GLU A 112 15.86 -4.98 13.25
C GLU A 112 17.32 -5.43 13.12
N LEU A 113 17.56 -6.55 12.43
CA LEU A 113 18.89 -7.11 12.24
C LEU A 113 19.69 -6.42 11.11
N HIS A 114 19.05 -5.68 10.27
CA HIS A 114 19.62 -5.02 9.11
C HIS A 114 19.38 -3.51 9.16
#